data_d295955ab13cb8eebfb8bf0756ffdfd8
#
_entry.id   d295955ab13cb8eebfb8bf0756ffdfd8
#
_cell.length_a   1.000
_cell.length_b   1.000
_cell.length_c   1.000
_cell.angle_alpha   90.00
_cell.angle_beta   90.00
_cell.angle_gamma   90.00
#
_symmetry.space_group_name_H-M   'P 1'
#
loop_
_entity.id
_entity.type
_entity.pdbx_description
1 polymer ?
#
loop_
_entity_poly.entity_id
_entity_poly.type
_entity_poly.pdbx_seq_one_letter_code
_entity_poly.pdbx_strand_id
1 'polypeptide(L)'
;MSYRMTPMIVLPLLVLLACPVAGSCQTSKPGKPLITVSKETTWITGPLNADGTVNYVAAADAWLSKGVTRENNAAILILQAFGREAIGEKVRDAIIKRLGLTDFLDANTELIGVVQYATGAFAEADYDQGLVDLQAAISAVRHDPLGTNVDLTQLAAFVNRNGRAMDLLVEAANRTRYYVPFVSPGKPARMEDWLVSISLRGWLNVPKALTSRGALRAREGKFGAAMDDLSAVNRLGHLMQQETLLITELVGMSLERDAMEAMIGLASSGRLDKGQSRALMANLAGTAPISMHSDITEPIERLFDLDAITCWAREGLEMGTRCGPNNTDQEPDVTVPDVKIDYDLLCRLTNEGIAKAQAADALPTFAARNKAREALSTPTSPAVKDALDVYRNTFKIQASLAKLFQRAGTRDPQRLARLIYEFEASASSVFPIGELVETTRAWAMLARLSAALAVYRAEHGKYPDKLDALAPGIIPAVPNDPFNDKPLTYRLTEKGYILYSVGKDMKDDGGKTRGFFRDEPDMVVEAK
;
A
#
# COMPACT_ATOMS: atom_id res chain seq x y z
N MET A 1 -21.65 13.61 19.23
CA MET A 1 -21.63 13.12 17.83
C MET A 1 -20.46 12.17 17.72
N SER A 2 -20.73 10.86 17.72
CA SER A 2 -19.71 9.82 17.77
C SER A 2 -19.02 9.68 16.40
N TYR A 3 -17.78 10.11 16.33
CA TYR A 3 -16.91 9.79 15.18
C TYR A 3 -16.50 8.33 15.27
N ARG A 4 -17.19 7.44 14.58
CA ARG A 4 -16.67 6.12 14.26
C ARG A 4 -15.61 6.29 13.17
N MET A 5 -14.34 6.36 13.58
CA MET A 5 -13.21 6.18 12.67
C MET A 5 -13.18 4.72 12.20
N THR A 6 -13.53 4.51 10.97
CA THR A 6 -13.32 3.22 10.30
C THR A 6 -11.93 3.23 9.66
N PRO A 7 -11.00 2.36 10.04
CA PRO A 7 -9.75 2.15 9.31
C PRO A 7 -10.08 1.27 8.10
N MET A 8 -10.47 1.86 6.97
CA MET A 8 -11.22 1.13 5.94
C MET A 8 -10.57 1.06 4.55
N ILE A 9 -9.25 1.19 4.42
CA ILE A 9 -8.63 1.00 3.09
C ILE A 9 -7.69 -0.23 3.04
N VAL A 10 -7.18 -0.70 4.18
CA VAL A 10 -6.29 -1.88 4.22
C VAL A 10 -7.04 -3.17 4.56
N LEU A 11 -8.23 -3.07 5.15
CA LEU A 11 -8.97 -4.24 5.62
C LEU A 11 -9.57 -5.14 4.50
N PRO A 12 -10.07 -4.65 3.36
CA PRO A 12 -10.63 -5.51 2.33
C PRO A 12 -9.59 -6.33 1.55
N LEU A 13 -8.37 -5.79 1.35
CA LEU A 13 -7.29 -6.53 0.69
C LEU A 13 -6.70 -7.61 1.59
N LEU A 14 -6.65 -7.37 2.91
CA LEU A 14 -6.29 -8.38 3.91
C LEU A 14 -7.28 -9.55 3.95
N VAL A 15 -8.54 -9.35 3.54
CA VAL A 15 -9.54 -10.42 3.44
C VAL A 15 -9.31 -11.34 2.23
N LEU A 16 -8.74 -10.83 1.14
CA LEU A 16 -8.31 -11.63 -0.01
C LEU A 16 -7.07 -12.50 0.29
N LEU A 17 -6.27 -12.10 1.29
CA LEU A 17 -4.90 -12.56 1.45
C LEU A 17 -4.58 -13.22 2.80
N ALA A 18 -5.50 -13.27 3.78
CA ALA A 18 -5.23 -13.84 5.11
C ALA A 18 -5.80 -15.24 5.27
N CYS A 19 -4.98 -16.26 5.03
CA CYS A 19 -5.27 -17.67 5.34
C CYS A 19 -4.50 -18.17 6.56
N PRO A 20 -5.16 -18.64 7.63
CA PRO A 20 -4.48 -19.45 8.64
C PRO A 20 -4.36 -20.91 8.16
N VAL A 21 -3.14 -21.36 8.02
CA VAL A 21 -2.81 -22.75 7.69
C VAL A 21 -3.07 -23.63 8.92
N ALA A 22 -4.09 -24.46 8.89
CA ALA A 22 -4.15 -25.68 9.70
C ALA A 22 -5.08 -26.69 9.03
N GLY A 23 -4.55 -27.50 8.14
CA GLY A 23 -5.20 -28.69 7.60
C GLY A 23 -4.11 -29.65 7.15
N SER A 24 -4.09 -30.85 7.75
CA SER A 24 -3.19 -31.94 7.33
C SER A 24 -3.48 -32.26 5.86
N CYS A 25 -2.53 -31.94 4.99
CA CYS A 25 -2.55 -32.32 3.59
C CYS A 25 -2.56 -33.85 3.49
N GLN A 26 -3.66 -34.44 3.01
CA GLN A 26 -3.64 -35.80 2.52
C GLN A 26 -2.81 -35.78 1.24
N THR A 27 -1.68 -36.49 1.26
CA THR A 27 -0.81 -36.68 0.10
C THR A 27 -1.60 -37.36 -1.01
N SER A 28 -2.01 -36.60 -2.02
CA SER A 28 -2.53 -37.15 -3.27
C SER A 28 -1.41 -37.97 -3.93
N LYS A 29 -1.75 -39.16 -4.45
CA LYS A 29 -0.81 -39.96 -5.25
C LYS A 29 -0.27 -39.11 -6.41
N PRO A 30 1.02 -39.24 -6.79
CA PRO A 30 1.57 -38.50 -7.91
C PRO A 30 0.81 -38.84 -9.19
N GLY A 31 -0.11 -37.99 -9.55
CA GLY A 31 -0.80 -37.96 -10.84
C GLY A 31 -0.07 -37.00 -11.78
N LYS A 32 -0.40 -37.06 -13.09
CA LYS A 32 0.06 -36.06 -14.05
C LYS A 32 -0.37 -34.67 -13.54
N PRO A 33 0.53 -33.67 -13.54
CA PRO A 33 0.18 -32.32 -13.10
C PRO A 33 -1.03 -31.81 -13.89
N LEU A 34 -2.01 -31.22 -13.20
CA LEU A 34 -3.25 -30.70 -13.81
C LEU A 34 -3.01 -29.45 -14.65
N ILE A 35 -1.83 -28.83 -14.50
CA ILE A 35 -1.36 -27.68 -15.28
C ILE A 35 -0.10 -28.10 -16.05
N THR A 36 -0.12 -27.84 -17.35
CA THR A 36 1.06 -28.06 -18.21
C THR A 36 2.09 -26.95 -17.92
N VAL A 37 3.30 -27.36 -17.53
CA VAL A 37 4.40 -26.40 -17.28
C VAL A 37 4.93 -25.89 -18.61
N SER A 38 4.64 -24.64 -18.95
CA SER A 38 5.10 -23.94 -20.14
C SER A 38 5.13 -22.43 -19.93
N LYS A 39 5.75 -21.69 -20.85
CA LYS A 39 5.73 -20.22 -20.80
C LYS A 39 4.34 -19.63 -20.99
N GLU A 40 3.46 -20.31 -21.70
CA GLU A 40 2.10 -19.86 -21.98
C GLU A 40 1.18 -20.05 -20.77
N THR A 41 1.38 -21.11 -19.98
CA THR A 41 0.56 -21.44 -18.82
C THR A 41 1.19 -20.93 -17.53
N THR A 42 2.33 -21.47 -17.15
CA THR A 42 2.98 -21.18 -15.86
C THR A 42 3.94 -19.99 -15.89
N TRP A 43 4.08 -19.32 -17.04
CA TRP A 43 4.97 -18.19 -17.33
C TRP A 43 6.46 -18.50 -17.12
N ILE A 44 6.80 -19.23 -16.07
CA ILE A 44 8.14 -19.77 -15.80
C ILE A 44 8.10 -21.30 -15.81
N THR A 45 9.22 -21.94 -16.11
CA THR A 45 9.32 -23.40 -16.22
C THR A 45 10.09 -24.05 -15.08
N GLY A 46 10.40 -23.29 -14.05
CA GLY A 46 11.10 -23.74 -12.85
C GLY A 46 11.47 -22.57 -11.94
N PRO A 47 11.95 -22.90 -10.73
CA PRO A 47 12.16 -24.23 -10.15
C PRO A 47 10.90 -25.06 -9.99
N LEU A 48 11.01 -26.39 -9.88
CA LEU A 48 9.87 -27.29 -9.71
C LEU A 48 9.80 -27.86 -8.29
N ASN A 49 8.58 -28.11 -7.83
CA ASN A 49 8.27 -28.92 -6.65
C ASN A 49 8.45 -30.43 -6.94
N ALA A 50 8.47 -31.26 -5.92
CA ALA A 50 8.59 -32.72 -6.06
C ALA A 50 7.42 -33.36 -6.85
N ASP A 51 6.26 -32.69 -6.89
CA ASP A 51 5.07 -33.12 -7.63
C ASP A 51 5.09 -32.66 -9.12
N GLY A 52 6.15 -31.98 -9.55
CA GLY A 52 6.32 -31.49 -10.92
C GLY A 52 5.65 -30.13 -11.20
N THR A 53 4.97 -29.51 -10.22
CA THR A 53 4.43 -28.15 -10.34
C THR A 53 5.53 -27.12 -10.16
N VAL A 54 5.31 -25.87 -10.65
CA VAL A 54 6.26 -24.77 -10.45
C VAL A 54 6.31 -24.38 -8.98
N ASN A 55 7.51 -24.15 -8.45
CA ASN A 55 7.73 -23.60 -7.11
C ASN A 55 7.86 -22.08 -7.20
N TYR A 56 6.72 -21.39 -7.20
CA TYR A 56 6.65 -19.94 -7.32
C TYR A 56 7.30 -19.22 -6.14
N VAL A 57 7.23 -19.78 -4.93
CA VAL A 57 7.90 -19.23 -3.74
C VAL A 57 9.42 -19.15 -3.96
N ALA A 58 10.03 -20.24 -4.43
CA ALA A 58 11.47 -20.26 -4.69
C ALA A 58 11.85 -19.32 -5.85
N ALA A 59 11.00 -19.20 -6.88
CA ALA A 59 11.21 -18.28 -7.99
C ALA A 59 11.16 -16.82 -7.54
N ALA A 60 10.13 -16.42 -6.76
CA ALA A 60 9.98 -15.09 -6.20
C ALA A 60 11.13 -14.73 -5.26
N ASP A 61 11.51 -15.66 -4.38
CA ASP A 61 12.61 -15.48 -3.45
C ASP A 61 13.95 -15.25 -4.17
N ALA A 62 14.24 -16.04 -5.21
CA ALA A 62 15.44 -15.89 -6.02
C ALA A 62 15.44 -14.56 -6.81
N TRP A 63 14.28 -14.09 -7.24
CA TRP A 63 14.15 -12.81 -7.94
C TRP A 63 14.41 -11.63 -7.02
N LEU A 64 13.71 -11.56 -5.88
CA LEU A 64 13.78 -10.44 -4.95
C LEU A 64 15.11 -10.37 -4.19
N SER A 65 15.73 -11.53 -3.91
CA SER A 65 17.04 -11.57 -3.23
C SER A 65 18.21 -11.15 -4.12
N LYS A 66 18.02 -11.00 -5.44
CA LYS A 66 19.10 -10.67 -6.37
C LYS A 66 19.74 -9.32 -6.05
N GLY A 67 21.05 -9.33 -5.75
CA GLY A 67 21.82 -8.12 -5.42
C GLY A 67 21.57 -7.58 -4.00
N VAL A 68 20.83 -8.32 -3.17
CA VAL A 68 20.62 -7.96 -1.76
C VAL A 68 21.80 -8.47 -0.93
N THR A 69 22.33 -7.59 -0.09
CA THR A 69 23.35 -7.88 0.91
C THR A 69 22.86 -7.47 2.30
N ARG A 70 23.55 -7.89 3.35
CA ARG A 70 23.22 -7.49 4.72
C ARG A 70 23.26 -5.97 4.90
N GLU A 71 24.23 -5.30 4.25
CA GLU A 71 24.48 -3.87 4.38
C GLU A 71 23.46 -3.02 3.63
N ASN A 72 22.93 -3.51 2.50
CA ASN A 72 21.99 -2.74 1.70
C ASN A 72 20.51 -3.07 1.99
N ASN A 73 20.22 -4.12 2.79
CA ASN A 73 18.87 -4.57 3.08
C ASN A 73 18.23 -3.84 4.27
N ALA A 74 17.28 -2.96 3.99
CA ALA A 74 16.52 -2.21 5.01
C ALA A 74 15.69 -3.10 5.94
N ALA A 75 15.21 -4.26 5.43
CA ALA A 75 14.33 -5.16 6.21
C ALA A 75 14.97 -5.59 7.54
N ILE A 76 16.30 -5.71 7.59
CA ILE A 76 17.03 -6.08 8.82
C ILE A 76 16.74 -5.09 9.95
N LEU A 77 16.96 -3.79 9.69
CA LEU A 77 16.74 -2.74 10.70
C LEU A 77 15.25 -2.51 10.98
N ILE A 78 14.41 -2.65 9.98
CA ILE A 78 12.96 -2.50 10.13
C ILE A 78 12.39 -3.60 11.03
N LEU A 79 12.77 -4.85 10.81
CA LEU A 79 12.32 -5.97 11.66
C LEU A 79 12.89 -5.88 13.07
N GLN A 80 14.12 -5.39 13.23
CA GLN A 80 14.66 -5.07 14.55
C GLN A 80 13.82 -4.01 15.27
N ALA A 81 13.43 -2.93 14.56
CA ALA A 81 12.60 -1.85 15.10
C ALA A 81 11.17 -2.30 15.44
N PHE A 82 10.59 -3.20 14.65
CA PHE A 82 9.23 -3.72 14.87
C PHE A 82 9.17 -4.80 15.95
N GLY A 83 10.33 -5.34 16.36
CA GLY A 83 10.40 -6.42 17.32
C GLY A 83 10.18 -7.82 16.72
N ARG A 84 10.52 -8.83 17.51
CA ARG A 84 10.48 -10.24 17.08
C ARG A 84 9.07 -10.72 16.69
N GLU A 85 8.05 -10.19 17.36
CA GLU A 85 6.65 -10.57 17.16
C GLU A 85 6.04 -10.03 15.84
N ALA A 86 6.74 -9.12 15.15
CA ALA A 86 6.37 -8.69 13.80
C ALA A 86 6.52 -9.80 12.76
N ILE A 87 7.30 -10.84 13.06
CA ILE A 87 7.49 -12.01 12.20
C ILE A 87 6.55 -13.13 12.64
N GLY A 88 5.77 -13.68 11.71
CA GLY A 88 4.82 -14.75 11.97
C GLY A 88 5.49 -15.97 12.62
N GLU A 89 4.89 -16.53 13.67
CA GLU A 89 5.47 -17.57 14.50
C GLU A 89 6.02 -18.78 13.71
N LYS A 90 5.25 -19.25 12.73
CA LYS A 90 5.58 -20.46 11.94
C LYS A 90 6.82 -20.31 11.06
N VAL A 91 7.18 -19.09 10.67
CA VAL A 91 8.29 -18.79 9.76
C VAL A 91 9.42 -18.01 10.43
N ARG A 92 9.21 -17.59 11.67
CA ARG A 92 10.08 -16.68 12.42
C ARG A 92 11.53 -17.14 12.44
N ASP A 93 11.79 -18.35 12.91
CA ASP A 93 13.16 -18.85 13.06
C ASP A 93 13.87 -18.99 11.71
N ALA A 94 13.14 -19.36 10.66
CA ALA A 94 13.70 -19.46 9.32
C ALA A 94 14.06 -18.08 8.75
N ILE A 95 13.20 -17.06 8.91
CA ILE A 95 13.46 -15.68 8.47
C ILE A 95 14.62 -15.08 9.27
N ILE A 96 14.61 -15.23 10.61
CA ILE A 96 15.69 -14.76 11.49
C ILE A 96 17.03 -15.33 11.05
N LYS A 97 17.08 -16.66 10.85
CA LYS A 97 18.30 -17.34 10.41
C LYS A 97 18.77 -16.85 9.03
N ARG A 98 17.88 -16.71 8.06
CA ARG A 98 18.23 -16.29 6.69
C ARG A 98 18.71 -14.85 6.61
N LEU A 99 18.12 -13.95 7.41
CA LEU A 99 18.55 -12.55 7.50
C LEU A 99 19.72 -12.31 8.47
N GLY A 100 20.09 -13.33 9.27
CA GLY A 100 21.12 -13.19 10.30
C GLY A 100 20.73 -12.19 11.39
N LEU A 101 19.44 -12.12 11.74
CA LEU A 101 18.93 -11.21 12.77
C LEU A 101 19.35 -11.71 14.16
N THR A 102 19.98 -10.84 14.97
CA THR A 102 20.44 -11.17 16.33
C THR A 102 19.87 -10.19 17.37
N ASP A 103 19.67 -8.93 16.98
CA ASP A 103 19.45 -7.82 17.90
C ASP A 103 18.07 -7.20 17.66
N PHE A 104 17.02 -7.83 18.18
CA PHE A 104 15.69 -7.22 18.21
C PHE A 104 15.58 -6.21 19.34
N LEU A 105 14.83 -5.14 19.13
CA LEU A 105 14.35 -4.33 20.23
C LEU A 105 13.37 -5.15 21.09
N ASP A 106 13.44 -4.93 22.41
CA ASP A 106 12.53 -5.56 23.36
C ASP A 106 11.15 -4.87 23.35
N ALA A 107 10.20 -5.47 24.07
CA ALA A 107 8.83 -4.96 24.18
C ALA A 107 8.74 -3.53 24.77
N ASN A 108 9.82 -3.02 25.39
CA ASN A 108 9.87 -1.67 25.94
C ASN A 108 10.44 -0.64 24.96
N THR A 109 11.12 -1.07 23.91
CA THR A 109 11.85 -0.20 22.98
C THR A 109 11.47 -0.40 21.52
N GLU A 110 10.74 -1.47 21.18
CA GLU A 110 10.19 -1.68 19.83
C GLU A 110 9.16 -0.63 19.44
N LEU A 111 8.87 -0.49 18.16
CA LEU A 111 7.85 0.42 17.64
C LEU A 111 6.45 -0.05 18.07
N ILE A 112 5.78 0.77 18.85
CA ILE A 112 4.37 0.55 19.21
C ILE A 112 3.45 1.56 18.55
N GLY A 113 2.22 1.12 18.27
CA GLY A 113 1.17 1.98 17.74
C GLY A 113 0.48 2.81 18.81
N VAL A 114 -0.30 3.78 18.35
CA VAL A 114 -1.05 4.72 19.20
C VAL A 114 -1.97 4.00 20.19
N VAL A 115 -2.70 2.97 19.72
CA VAL A 115 -3.60 2.17 20.57
C VAL A 115 -2.82 1.41 21.66
N GLN A 116 -1.72 0.75 21.28
CA GLN A 116 -0.88 0.00 22.21
C GLN A 116 -0.23 0.94 23.26
N TYR A 117 0.22 2.12 22.81
CA TYR A 117 0.73 3.15 23.71
C TYR A 117 -0.36 3.59 24.70
N ALA A 118 -1.55 3.93 24.22
CA ALA A 118 -2.66 4.39 25.05
C ALA A 118 -3.07 3.34 26.11
N THR A 119 -3.08 2.05 25.74
CA THR A 119 -3.38 0.95 26.67
C THR A 119 -2.38 0.88 27.83
N GLY A 120 -1.12 1.23 27.60
CA GLY A 120 -0.09 1.24 28.65
C GLY A 120 0.08 2.57 29.39
N ALA A 121 -0.36 3.68 28.80
CA ALA A 121 -0.12 5.03 29.30
C ALA A 121 -1.29 5.63 30.10
N PHE A 122 -2.52 5.23 29.79
CA PHE A 122 -3.72 5.80 30.41
C PHE A 122 -4.40 4.80 31.38
N ALA A 123 -4.96 5.31 32.44
CA ALA A 123 -5.85 4.53 33.29
C ALA A 123 -7.13 4.16 32.55
N GLU A 124 -7.80 3.07 32.93
CA GLU A 124 -9.02 2.58 32.24
C GLU A 124 -10.11 3.67 32.12
N ALA A 125 -10.27 4.48 33.14
CA ALA A 125 -11.25 5.57 33.15
C ALA A 125 -10.93 6.71 32.16
N ASP A 126 -9.65 6.91 31.83
CA ASP A 126 -9.17 8.02 31.00
C ASP A 126 -8.76 7.55 29.58
N TYR A 127 -8.85 6.24 29.30
CA TYR A 127 -8.33 5.61 28.10
C TYR A 127 -8.96 6.19 26.83
N ASP A 128 -10.28 6.24 26.74
CA ASP A 128 -10.98 6.69 25.52
C ASP A 128 -10.65 8.16 25.21
N GLN A 129 -10.65 9.02 26.22
CA GLN A 129 -10.33 10.44 26.04
C GLN A 129 -8.85 10.62 25.69
N GLY A 130 -7.94 9.95 26.40
CA GLY A 130 -6.51 10.01 26.13
C GLY A 130 -6.14 9.52 24.74
N LEU A 131 -6.79 8.46 24.25
CA LEU A 131 -6.60 7.96 22.88
C LEU A 131 -7.10 8.97 21.84
N VAL A 132 -8.28 9.56 22.06
CA VAL A 132 -8.85 10.59 21.16
C VAL A 132 -7.94 11.82 21.11
N ASP A 133 -7.46 12.31 22.26
CA ASP A 133 -6.59 13.49 22.35
C ASP A 133 -5.24 13.24 21.67
N LEU A 134 -4.64 12.06 21.86
CA LEU A 134 -3.40 11.70 21.20
C LEU A 134 -3.57 11.60 19.67
N GLN A 135 -4.66 11.00 19.20
CA GLN A 135 -4.97 10.93 17.76
C GLN A 135 -5.21 12.33 17.16
N ALA A 136 -5.91 13.20 17.90
CA ALA A 136 -6.14 14.59 17.50
C ALA A 136 -4.82 15.37 17.43
N ALA A 137 -3.91 15.19 18.38
CA ALA A 137 -2.58 15.82 18.39
C ALA A 137 -1.74 15.35 17.19
N ILE A 138 -1.71 14.04 16.89
CA ILE A 138 -1.02 13.48 15.71
C ILE A 138 -1.58 14.09 14.41
N SER A 139 -2.90 14.15 14.28
CA SER A 139 -3.55 14.76 13.12
C SER A 139 -3.22 16.25 13.00
N ALA A 140 -3.29 17.00 14.09
CA ALA A 140 -3.00 18.42 14.09
C ALA A 140 -1.57 18.73 13.67
N VAL A 141 -0.55 18.02 14.19
CA VAL A 141 0.85 18.26 13.83
C VAL A 141 1.18 17.79 12.42
N ARG A 142 0.41 16.89 11.82
CA ARG A 142 0.56 16.50 10.42
C ARG A 142 0.15 17.64 9.48
N HIS A 143 -0.99 18.29 9.75
CA HIS A 143 -1.53 19.35 8.90
C HIS A 143 -0.90 20.73 9.17
N ASP A 144 -0.58 21.03 10.42
CA ASP A 144 0.14 22.25 10.83
C ASP A 144 1.29 21.89 11.78
N PRO A 145 2.44 21.42 11.27
CA PRO A 145 3.56 20.99 12.09
C PRO A 145 4.11 22.08 13.01
N LEU A 146 3.92 23.35 12.66
CA LEU A 146 4.39 24.50 13.43
C LEU A 146 3.27 25.22 14.20
N GLY A 147 2.04 24.74 14.17
CA GLY A 147 0.88 25.31 14.86
C GLY A 147 1.03 25.27 16.39
N THR A 148 0.48 26.27 17.12
CA THR A 148 0.73 26.45 18.56
C THR A 148 -0.41 26.03 19.48
N ASN A 149 -1.58 25.69 18.95
CA ASN A 149 -2.82 25.55 19.71
C ASN A 149 -3.19 24.10 20.07
N VAL A 150 -2.18 23.23 20.29
CA VAL A 150 -2.40 21.80 20.63
C VAL A 150 -1.53 21.44 21.81
N ASP A 151 -2.11 20.75 22.79
CA ASP A 151 -1.33 20.10 23.85
C ASP A 151 -0.55 18.91 23.25
N LEU A 152 0.76 18.98 23.36
CA LEU A 152 1.68 17.99 22.81
C LEU A 152 2.29 17.08 23.87
N THR A 153 1.84 17.18 25.13
CA THR A 153 2.44 16.42 26.24
C THR A 153 2.39 14.92 25.98
N GLN A 154 1.23 14.38 25.62
CA GLN A 154 1.08 12.96 25.32
C GLN A 154 1.76 12.58 24.00
N LEU A 155 1.76 13.46 23.02
CA LEU A 155 2.46 13.25 21.76
C LEU A 155 3.98 13.14 21.98
N ALA A 156 4.55 14.02 22.79
CA ALA A 156 5.98 13.98 23.13
C ALA A 156 6.34 12.69 23.89
N ALA A 157 5.48 12.24 24.81
CA ALA A 157 5.67 10.98 25.53
C ALA A 157 5.60 9.77 24.58
N PHE A 158 4.63 9.73 23.65
CA PHE A 158 4.52 8.70 22.59
C PHE A 158 5.77 8.67 21.71
N VAL A 159 6.26 9.84 21.27
CA VAL A 159 7.48 9.97 20.47
C VAL A 159 8.69 9.47 21.25
N ASN A 160 8.86 9.88 22.52
CA ASN A 160 9.97 9.43 23.35
C ASN A 160 9.95 7.90 23.55
N ARG A 161 8.78 7.30 23.78
CA ARG A 161 8.62 5.84 23.90
C ARG A 161 9.11 5.09 22.66
N ASN A 162 8.91 5.66 21.47
CA ASN A 162 9.28 5.06 20.20
C ASN A 162 10.68 5.49 19.70
N GLY A 163 11.44 6.28 20.48
CA GLY A 163 12.67 6.95 20.04
C GLY A 163 13.68 6.02 19.39
N ARG A 164 14.02 4.91 20.07
CA ARG A 164 15.01 3.94 19.55
C ARG A 164 14.57 3.25 18.26
N ALA A 165 13.30 2.85 18.19
CA ALA A 165 12.75 2.24 16.98
C ALA A 165 12.76 3.20 15.80
N MET A 166 12.43 4.48 16.03
CA MET A 166 12.48 5.52 15.00
C MET A 166 13.90 5.78 14.50
N ASP A 167 14.91 5.69 15.35
CA ASP A 167 16.31 5.85 14.92
C ASP A 167 16.73 4.73 13.97
N LEU A 168 16.37 3.48 14.26
CA LEU A 168 16.58 2.34 13.36
C LEU A 168 15.82 2.50 12.03
N LEU A 169 14.61 3.03 12.06
CA LEU A 169 13.82 3.28 10.84
C LEU A 169 14.44 4.36 9.96
N VAL A 170 14.99 5.43 10.55
CA VAL A 170 15.72 6.47 9.81
C VAL A 170 17.01 5.91 9.21
N GLU A 171 17.72 5.05 9.93
CA GLU A 171 18.89 4.33 9.40
C GLU A 171 18.50 3.39 8.26
N ALA A 172 17.41 2.63 8.43
CA ALA A 172 16.86 1.74 7.41
C ALA A 172 16.50 2.48 6.11
N ALA A 173 15.94 3.67 6.23
CA ALA A 173 15.56 4.52 5.08
C ALA A 173 16.75 4.96 4.22
N ASN A 174 17.99 4.86 4.71
CA ASN A 174 19.20 5.14 3.94
C ASN A 174 19.76 3.91 3.20
N ARG A 175 19.15 2.74 3.35
CA ARG A 175 19.49 1.54 2.59
C ARG A 175 18.79 1.56 1.23
N THR A 176 19.32 0.79 0.29
CA THR A 176 18.87 0.83 -1.12
C THR A 176 17.97 -0.32 -1.51
N ARG A 177 17.89 -1.36 -0.68
CA ARG A 177 17.10 -2.57 -0.93
C ARG A 177 16.19 -2.88 0.25
N TYR A 178 15.03 -3.45 -0.07
CA TYR A 178 14.14 -4.06 0.91
C TYR A 178 13.82 -5.49 0.45
N TYR A 179 14.12 -6.46 1.31
CA TYR A 179 13.87 -7.86 1.01
C TYR A 179 13.68 -8.63 2.30
N VAL A 180 12.54 -9.30 2.39
CA VAL A 180 12.27 -10.34 3.39
C VAL A 180 12.21 -11.69 2.69
N PRO A 181 12.91 -12.72 3.18
CA PRO A 181 12.90 -14.05 2.56
C PRO A 181 11.48 -14.61 2.44
N PHE A 182 11.12 -15.08 1.26
CA PHE A 182 9.90 -15.85 1.07
C PHE A 182 10.07 -17.22 1.74
N VAL A 183 9.32 -17.47 2.79
CA VAL A 183 9.34 -18.73 3.55
C VAL A 183 7.91 -19.23 3.68
N SER A 184 7.65 -20.43 3.17
CA SER A 184 6.40 -21.13 3.41
C SER A 184 6.62 -22.28 4.39
N PRO A 185 5.82 -22.41 5.45
CA PRO A 185 5.85 -23.54 6.36
C PRO A 185 5.22 -24.79 5.75
N GLY A 186 4.47 -24.64 4.67
CA GLY A 186 3.75 -25.71 3.97
C GLY A 186 4.61 -26.50 3.00
N LYS A 187 4.12 -27.71 2.63
CA LYS A 187 4.67 -28.53 1.54
C LYS A 187 3.50 -29.06 0.71
N PRO A 188 3.38 -28.63 -0.57
CA PRO A 188 4.26 -27.70 -1.27
C PRO A 188 4.18 -26.29 -0.71
N ALA A 189 5.22 -25.47 -0.99
CA ALA A 189 5.27 -24.07 -0.59
C ALA A 189 4.22 -23.25 -1.35
N ARG A 190 3.69 -22.20 -0.70
CA ARG A 190 2.65 -21.32 -1.25
C ARG A 190 3.03 -19.84 -1.11
N MET A 191 2.75 -19.06 -2.12
CA MET A 191 3.01 -17.62 -2.10
C MET A 191 2.17 -16.91 -1.03
N GLU A 192 0.93 -17.35 -0.79
CA GLU A 192 0.04 -16.77 0.22
C GLU A 192 0.61 -16.84 1.66
N ASP A 193 1.45 -17.83 1.97
CA ASP A 193 2.08 -17.97 3.28
C ASP A 193 2.97 -16.76 3.63
N TRP A 194 3.50 -16.07 2.63
CA TRP A 194 4.30 -14.86 2.84
C TRP A 194 3.49 -13.71 3.44
N LEU A 195 2.23 -13.56 3.03
CA LEU A 195 1.36 -12.46 3.50
C LEU A 195 1.09 -12.50 5.01
N VAL A 196 1.12 -13.70 5.60
CA VAL A 196 0.99 -13.89 7.05
C VAL A 196 2.33 -13.96 7.74
N SER A 197 3.43 -13.92 7.00
CA SER A 197 4.78 -14.06 7.53
C SER A 197 5.29 -12.77 8.18
N ILE A 198 4.84 -11.59 7.72
CA ILE A 198 5.26 -10.28 8.23
C ILE A 198 4.02 -9.46 8.59
N SER A 199 4.02 -8.93 9.80
CA SER A 199 2.94 -8.04 10.26
C SER A 199 3.00 -6.68 9.59
N LEU A 200 1.99 -6.34 8.78
CA LEU A 200 1.84 -5.01 8.20
C LEU A 200 1.47 -3.94 9.24
N ARG A 201 1.06 -4.35 10.45
CA ARG A 201 0.67 -3.41 11.52
C ARG A 201 1.80 -2.46 11.91
N GLY A 202 3.05 -2.96 11.94
CA GLY A 202 4.23 -2.14 12.21
C GLY A 202 4.33 -0.97 11.24
N TRP A 203 4.15 -1.24 9.95
CA TRP A 203 4.23 -0.25 8.90
C TRP A 203 3.21 0.88 9.04
N LEU A 204 1.98 0.59 9.46
CA LEU A 204 0.94 1.61 9.70
C LEU A 204 1.26 2.57 10.86
N ASN A 205 2.21 2.20 11.73
CA ASN A 205 2.66 3.04 12.85
C ASN A 205 3.87 3.93 12.48
N VAL A 206 4.63 3.57 11.45
CA VAL A 206 5.82 4.32 11.00
C VAL A 206 5.51 5.80 10.73
N PRO A 207 4.53 6.17 9.89
CA PRO A 207 4.27 7.58 9.61
C PRO A 207 3.78 8.34 10.84
N LYS A 208 2.94 7.71 11.68
CA LYS A 208 2.45 8.36 12.91
C LYS A 208 3.60 8.72 13.87
N ALA A 209 4.58 7.84 14.02
CA ALA A 209 5.72 8.08 14.89
C ALA A 209 6.69 9.11 14.29
N LEU A 210 7.16 8.90 13.05
CA LEU A 210 8.18 9.73 12.43
C LEU A 210 7.69 11.13 12.06
N THR A 211 6.45 11.28 11.53
CA THR A 211 5.92 12.62 11.25
C THR A 211 5.68 13.42 12.52
N SER A 212 5.24 12.76 13.61
CA SER A 212 5.10 13.41 14.92
C SER A 212 6.46 13.86 15.46
N ARG A 213 7.51 13.01 15.40
CA ARG A 213 8.86 13.39 15.81
C ARG A 213 9.40 14.53 14.95
N GLY A 214 9.21 14.47 13.65
CA GLY A 214 9.59 15.53 12.71
C GLY A 214 8.94 16.87 13.06
N ALA A 215 7.63 16.87 13.37
CA ALA A 215 6.92 18.08 13.78
C ALA A 215 7.46 18.66 15.11
N LEU A 216 7.72 17.82 16.12
CA LEU A 216 8.31 18.27 17.38
C LEU A 216 9.72 18.87 17.17
N ARG A 217 10.58 18.20 16.36
CA ARG A 217 11.91 18.69 16.01
C ARG A 217 11.87 20.02 15.25
N ALA A 218 10.92 20.19 14.32
CA ALA A 218 10.74 21.45 13.61
C ALA A 218 10.37 22.60 14.55
N ARG A 219 9.51 22.36 15.54
CA ARG A 219 9.14 23.33 16.59
C ARG A 219 10.32 23.69 17.52
N GLU A 220 11.22 22.76 17.76
CA GLU A 220 12.46 22.97 18.52
C GLU A 220 13.54 23.69 17.70
N GLY A 221 13.28 24.06 16.44
CA GLY A 221 14.27 24.65 15.54
C GLY A 221 15.27 23.65 14.93
N LYS A 222 15.10 22.34 15.17
CA LYS A 222 15.95 21.27 14.65
C LYS A 222 15.49 20.84 13.25
N PHE A 223 15.42 21.78 12.31
CA PHE A 223 14.78 21.59 11.02
C PHE A 223 15.44 20.47 10.18
N GLY A 224 16.77 20.35 10.17
CA GLY A 224 17.47 19.28 9.48
C GLY A 224 17.02 17.89 9.95
N ALA A 225 17.00 17.67 11.27
CA ALA A 225 16.55 16.41 11.85
C ALA A 225 15.04 16.15 11.62
N ALA A 226 14.23 17.21 11.51
CA ALA A 226 12.83 17.08 11.11
C ALA A 226 12.70 16.58 9.67
N MET A 227 13.52 17.11 8.77
CA MET A 227 13.57 16.66 7.37
C MET A 227 14.05 15.22 7.24
N ASP A 228 15.01 14.79 8.06
CA ASP A 228 15.45 13.38 8.08
C ASP A 228 14.30 12.43 8.43
N ASP A 229 13.50 12.78 9.43
CA ASP A 229 12.33 11.97 9.83
C ASP A 229 11.27 11.89 8.72
N LEU A 230 10.90 13.02 8.12
CA LEU A 230 9.88 13.05 7.06
C LEU A 230 10.37 12.34 5.78
N SER A 231 11.64 12.55 5.43
CA SER A 231 12.26 11.85 4.29
C SER A 231 12.34 10.35 4.52
N ALA A 232 12.59 9.93 5.76
CA ALA A 232 12.64 8.51 6.10
C ALA A 232 11.29 7.83 5.84
N VAL A 233 10.16 8.47 6.19
CA VAL A 233 8.82 7.91 5.89
C VAL A 233 8.64 7.72 4.38
N ASN A 234 8.99 8.73 3.59
CA ASN A 234 8.87 8.66 2.13
C ASN A 234 9.76 7.56 1.53
N ARG A 235 11.04 7.48 1.94
CA ARG A 235 11.98 6.45 1.46
C ARG A 235 11.59 5.05 1.88
N LEU A 236 11.07 4.86 3.10
CA LEU A 236 10.57 3.59 3.57
C LEU A 236 9.35 3.12 2.75
N GLY A 237 8.45 4.04 2.39
CA GLY A 237 7.35 3.76 1.47
C GLY A 237 7.86 3.23 0.13
N HIS A 238 8.83 3.92 -0.47
CA HIS A 238 9.45 3.51 -1.73
C HIS A 238 10.21 2.16 -1.62
N LEU A 239 10.91 1.91 -0.51
CA LEU A 239 11.57 0.64 -0.26
C LEU A 239 10.58 -0.53 -0.18
N MET A 240 9.44 -0.33 0.48
CA MET A 240 8.40 -1.34 0.62
C MET A 240 7.80 -1.76 -0.73
N GLN A 241 7.67 -0.83 -1.67
CA GLN A 241 7.20 -1.10 -3.03
C GLN A 241 8.14 -2.03 -3.83
N GLN A 242 9.41 -2.23 -3.41
CA GLN A 242 10.34 -3.15 -4.06
C GLN A 242 9.95 -4.62 -3.93
N GLU A 243 9.06 -4.99 -3.04
CA GLU A 243 8.52 -6.37 -2.95
C GLU A 243 7.54 -6.69 -4.07
N THR A 244 7.08 -5.68 -4.80
CA THR A 244 6.26 -5.81 -6.01
C THR A 244 4.99 -6.65 -5.84
N LEU A 245 4.44 -6.65 -4.62
CA LEU A 245 3.12 -7.16 -4.30
C LEU A 245 2.16 -6.00 -4.12
N LEU A 246 0.94 -6.16 -4.59
CA LEU A 246 -0.09 -5.13 -4.52
C LEU A 246 -0.27 -4.55 -3.12
N ILE A 247 -0.28 -5.40 -2.10
CA ILE A 247 -0.46 -4.94 -0.70
C ILE A 247 0.72 -4.10 -0.21
N THR A 248 1.95 -4.45 -0.56
CA THR A 248 3.14 -3.69 -0.19
C THR A 248 3.23 -2.37 -0.94
N GLU A 249 2.76 -2.34 -2.19
CA GLU A 249 2.63 -1.12 -2.98
C GLU A 249 1.61 -0.16 -2.33
N LEU A 250 0.42 -0.65 -1.95
CA LEU A 250 -0.61 0.17 -1.29
C LEU A 250 -0.13 0.75 0.04
N VAL A 251 0.55 -0.04 0.86
CA VAL A 251 1.13 0.43 2.12
C VAL A 251 2.25 1.43 1.84
N GLY A 252 3.13 1.17 0.89
CA GLY A 252 4.20 2.08 0.47
C GLY A 252 3.66 3.45 0.04
N MET A 253 2.66 3.48 -0.85
CA MET A 253 2.00 4.72 -1.29
C MET A 253 1.31 5.45 -0.12
N SER A 254 0.75 4.73 0.86
CA SER A 254 0.18 5.36 2.06
C SER A 254 1.24 6.07 2.90
N LEU A 255 2.43 5.46 3.06
CA LEU A 255 3.55 6.09 3.76
C LEU A 255 4.02 7.36 3.03
N GLU A 256 4.20 7.26 1.70
CA GLU A 256 4.61 8.41 0.88
C GLU A 256 3.61 9.57 1.00
N ARG A 257 2.32 9.29 0.92
CA ARG A 257 1.27 10.30 1.11
C ARG A 257 1.34 10.96 2.49
N ASP A 258 1.47 10.18 3.56
CA ASP A 258 1.58 10.70 4.93
C ASP A 258 2.81 11.62 5.09
N ALA A 259 3.94 11.29 4.45
CA ALA A 259 5.12 12.14 4.42
C ALA A 259 4.86 13.44 3.64
N MET A 260 4.23 13.35 2.47
CA MET A 260 3.90 14.52 1.64
C MET A 260 2.93 15.47 2.35
N GLU A 261 1.90 14.96 3.03
CA GLU A 261 0.98 15.76 3.83
C GLU A 261 1.71 16.56 4.91
N ALA A 262 2.64 15.93 5.66
CA ALA A 262 3.43 16.63 6.66
C ALA A 262 4.37 17.69 6.06
N MET A 263 4.98 17.41 4.90
CA MET A 263 5.82 18.37 4.17
C MET A 263 5.01 19.53 3.60
N ILE A 264 3.79 19.28 3.10
CA ILE A 264 2.83 20.32 2.69
C ILE A 264 2.47 21.20 3.87
N GLY A 265 2.17 20.61 5.03
CA GLY A 265 1.88 21.36 6.26
C GLY A 265 3.01 22.29 6.66
N LEU A 266 4.28 21.87 6.52
CA LEU A 266 5.44 22.75 6.73
C LEU A 266 5.50 23.87 5.69
N ALA A 267 5.38 23.55 4.40
CA ALA A 267 5.46 24.50 3.30
C ALA A 267 4.35 25.58 3.38
N SER A 268 3.12 25.16 3.66
CA SER A 268 1.95 26.05 3.71
C SER A 268 1.83 26.85 5.02
N SER A 269 2.63 26.52 6.05
CA SER A 269 2.65 27.22 7.33
C SER A 269 3.01 28.73 7.22
N GLY A 270 3.68 29.10 6.14
CA GLY A 270 4.18 30.44 5.95
C GLY A 270 5.27 30.88 6.96
N ARG A 271 5.85 29.95 7.72
CA ARG A 271 6.81 30.23 8.80
C ARG A 271 8.24 29.81 8.49
N LEU A 272 8.47 29.15 7.36
CA LEU A 272 9.81 28.73 6.95
C LEU A 272 10.63 29.92 6.46
N ASP A 273 11.87 29.98 6.90
CA ASP A 273 12.88 30.90 6.34
C ASP A 273 13.39 30.40 4.97
N LYS A 274 14.25 31.20 4.33
CA LYS A 274 14.80 30.90 3.00
C LYS A 274 15.61 29.59 2.98
N GLY A 275 16.41 29.33 4.02
CA GLY A 275 17.22 28.13 4.12
C GLY A 275 16.35 26.88 4.29
N GLN A 276 15.38 26.94 5.19
CA GLN A 276 14.43 25.88 5.47
C GLN A 276 13.55 25.54 4.25
N SER A 277 13.02 26.56 3.56
CA SER A 277 12.22 26.38 2.36
C SER A 277 12.99 25.71 1.24
N ARG A 278 14.26 26.12 1.03
CA ARG A 278 15.14 25.50 0.03
C ARG A 278 15.53 24.06 0.41
N ALA A 279 15.77 23.78 1.70
CA ALA A 279 16.04 22.43 2.18
C ALA A 279 14.84 21.50 1.97
N LEU A 280 13.62 21.97 2.25
CA LEU A 280 12.39 21.22 1.97
C LEU A 280 12.23 20.94 0.47
N MET A 281 12.46 21.94 -0.37
CA MET A 281 12.40 21.80 -1.83
C MET A 281 13.43 20.80 -2.36
N ALA A 282 14.67 20.87 -1.88
CA ALA A 282 15.73 19.93 -2.26
C ALA A 282 15.41 18.48 -1.84
N ASN A 283 14.80 18.30 -0.68
CA ASN A 283 14.35 17.02 -0.18
C ASN A 283 13.30 16.40 -1.12
N LEU A 284 12.26 17.17 -1.48
CA LEU A 284 11.21 16.75 -2.39
C LEU A 284 11.70 16.52 -3.83
N ALA A 285 12.72 17.26 -4.28
CA ALA A 285 13.35 17.04 -5.58
C ALA A 285 14.14 15.73 -5.65
N GLY A 286 14.69 15.29 -4.51
CA GLY A 286 15.43 14.02 -4.38
C GLY A 286 14.54 12.77 -4.24
N THR A 287 13.21 12.93 -4.15
CA THR A 287 12.31 11.78 -4.08
C THR A 287 12.19 11.10 -5.45
N ALA A 288 12.23 9.77 -5.46
CA ALA A 288 12.05 9.01 -6.68
C ALA A 288 10.67 9.30 -7.30
N PRO A 289 10.55 9.29 -8.65
CA PRO A 289 9.25 9.34 -9.29
C PRO A 289 8.38 8.16 -8.85
N ILE A 290 7.10 8.39 -8.63
CA ILE A 290 6.14 7.32 -8.38
C ILE A 290 5.97 6.53 -9.67
N SER A 291 6.37 5.26 -9.65
CA SER A 291 6.30 4.37 -10.82
C SER A 291 4.85 4.03 -11.16
N MET A 292 4.60 3.61 -12.40
CA MET A 292 3.29 3.06 -12.78
C MET A 292 3.10 1.69 -12.13
N HIS A 293 1.87 1.37 -11.79
CA HIS A 293 1.50 0.10 -11.17
C HIS A 293 2.05 -1.12 -11.93
N SER A 294 1.92 -1.14 -13.26
CA SER A 294 2.42 -2.24 -14.12
C SER A 294 3.92 -2.46 -14.06
N ASP A 295 4.70 -1.40 -13.78
CA ASP A 295 6.15 -1.49 -13.71
C ASP A 295 6.63 -2.06 -12.37
N ILE A 296 5.78 -1.97 -11.33
CA ILE A 296 6.12 -2.31 -9.96
C ILE A 296 5.63 -3.72 -9.61
N THR A 297 4.38 -4.07 -9.92
CA THR A 297 3.77 -5.33 -9.45
C THR A 297 4.15 -6.54 -10.29
N GLU A 298 4.53 -6.38 -11.54
CA GLU A 298 5.12 -7.48 -12.29
C GLU A 298 6.62 -7.62 -11.95
N PRO A 299 7.15 -8.79 -11.70
CA PRO A 299 6.61 -10.15 -11.98
C PRO A 299 5.99 -10.86 -10.77
N ILE A 300 6.10 -10.33 -9.56
CA ILE A 300 5.79 -11.10 -8.35
C ILE A 300 4.27 -11.33 -8.20
N GLU A 301 3.45 -10.32 -8.52
CA GLU A 301 2.00 -10.46 -8.49
C GLU A 301 1.53 -11.55 -9.47
N ARG A 302 2.13 -11.62 -10.67
CA ARG A 302 1.85 -12.71 -11.62
C ARG A 302 2.19 -14.09 -11.06
N LEU A 303 3.35 -14.22 -10.38
CA LEU A 303 3.71 -15.48 -9.73
C LEU A 303 2.70 -15.84 -8.64
N PHE A 304 2.19 -14.83 -7.92
CA PHE A 304 1.18 -15.01 -6.89
C PHE A 304 -0.14 -15.54 -7.46
N ASP A 305 -0.65 -14.95 -8.53
CA ASP A 305 -1.89 -15.38 -9.21
C ASP A 305 -1.75 -16.81 -9.75
N LEU A 306 -0.64 -17.12 -10.40
CA LEU A 306 -0.38 -18.45 -10.97
C LEU A 306 -0.18 -19.52 -9.88
N ASP A 307 0.42 -19.16 -8.74
CA ASP A 307 0.51 -20.04 -7.58
C ASP A 307 -0.88 -20.35 -7.00
N ALA A 308 -1.75 -19.34 -6.87
CA ALA A 308 -3.12 -19.52 -6.41
C ALA A 308 -3.90 -20.50 -7.32
N ILE A 309 -3.82 -20.32 -8.65
CA ILE A 309 -4.43 -21.24 -9.62
C ILE A 309 -3.84 -22.66 -9.47
N THR A 310 -2.53 -22.77 -9.25
CA THR A 310 -1.87 -24.06 -9.04
C THR A 310 -2.34 -24.73 -7.74
N CYS A 311 -2.56 -23.97 -6.68
CA CYS A 311 -3.15 -24.46 -5.43
C CYS A 311 -4.58 -24.97 -5.66
N TRP A 312 -5.41 -24.22 -6.40
CA TRP A 312 -6.77 -24.67 -6.76
C TRP A 312 -6.79 -25.95 -7.57
N ALA A 313 -5.85 -26.09 -8.52
CA ALA A 313 -5.72 -27.31 -9.31
C ALA A 313 -5.36 -28.55 -8.48
N ARG A 314 -4.54 -28.36 -7.44
CA ARG A 314 -4.09 -29.46 -6.54
C ARG A 314 -5.12 -29.84 -5.49
N GLU A 315 -5.78 -28.86 -4.92
CA GLU A 315 -6.49 -28.99 -3.65
C GLU A 315 -7.99 -28.72 -3.77
N GLY A 316 -8.42 -28.23 -4.95
CA GLY A 316 -9.79 -27.81 -5.21
C GLY A 316 -10.05 -26.35 -4.82
N LEU A 317 -11.13 -25.81 -5.35
CA LEU A 317 -11.53 -24.42 -5.12
C LEU A 317 -11.98 -24.13 -3.68
N GLU A 318 -12.27 -25.16 -2.88
CA GLU A 318 -12.67 -25.00 -1.48
C GLU A 318 -11.55 -24.54 -0.57
N MET A 319 -10.29 -24.75 -0.97
CA MET A 319 -9.11 -24.45 -0.13
C MET A 319 -8.76 -22.96 -0.06
N GLY A 320 -8.96 -22.19 -1.14
CA GLY A 320 -8.66 -20.75 -1.20
C GLY A 320 -9.54 -19.88 -0.30
N THR A 321 -10.31 -20.47 0.58
CA THR A 321 -11.43 -19.81 1.23
C THR A 321 -11.45 -19.94 2.75
N ARG A 322 -10.52 -20.71 3.33
CA ARG A 322 -10.43 -20.88 4.80
C ARG A 322 -9.71 -19.73 5.51
N CYS A 323 -9.61 -18.58 4.88
CA CYS A 323 -8.69 -17.54 5.24
C CYS A 323 -9.39 -16.21 5.47
N GLY A 324 -9.67 -15.91 6.72
CA GLY A 324 -10.06 -14.61 7.21
C GLY A 324 -9.63 -14.44 8.67
N PRO A 325 -9.24 -13.23 9.11
CA PRO A 325 -8.78 -12.98 10.47
C PRO A 325 -9.88 -13.13 11.54
N ASN A 326 -11.13 -13.31 11.14
CA ASN A 326 -12.29 -13.49 12.04
C ASN A 326 -12.88 -14.88 11.80
N ASN A 327 -12.20 -15.91 12.29
CA ASN A 327 -12.77 -17.24 12.43
C ASN A 327 -13.77 -17.25 13.60
N THR A 328 -14.91 -16.58 13.43
CA THR A 328 -16.08 -16.83 14.26
C THR A 328 -16.80 -18.01 13.64
N ASP A 329 -16.90 -19.09 14.38
CA ASP A 329 -17.32 -20.46 14.07
C ASP A 329 -18.74 -20.63 13.49
N GLN A 330 -19.24 -19.73 12.66
CA GLN A 330 -20.55 -19.81 12.01
C GLN A 330 -20.51 -19.24 10.58
N GLU A 331 -19.68 -19.83 9.69
CA GLU A 331 -19.98 -19.66 8.27
C GLU A 331 -21.06 -20.66 7.86
N PRO A 332 -22.11 -20.22 7.15
CA PRO A 332 -23.02 -21.16 6.52
C PRO A 332 -22.21 -22.03 5.56
N ASP A 333 -22.48 -23.31 5.60
CA ASP A 333 -21.86 -24.37 4.79
C ASP A 333 -22.10 -24.09 3.29
N VAL A 334 -21.35 -23.15 2.71
CA VAL A 334 -21.44 -22.80 1.29
C VAL A 334 -20.49 -23.73 0.55
N THR A 335 -21.00 -24.85 0.13
CA THR A 335 -20.24 -25.83 -0.64
C THR A 335 -20.04 -25.31 -2.05
N VAL A 336 -18.79 -25.14 -2.45
CA VAL A 336 -18.44 -24.95 -3.87
C VAL A 336 -18.61 -26.29 -4.58
N PRO A 337 -19.38 -26.38 -5.68
CA PRO A 337 -19.60 -27.67 -6.37
C PRO A 337 -18.28 -28.27 -6.85
N ASP A 338 -18.12 -29.60 -6.73
CA ASP A 338 -17.04 -30.33 -7.40
C ASP A 338 -17.22 -30.25 -8.92
N VAL A 339 -16.42 -29.41 -9.56
CA VAL A 339 -16.44 -29.15 -10.99
C VAL A 339 -15.05 -29.26 -11.59
N LYS A 340 -14.98 -29.82 -12.80
CA LYS A 340 -13.72 -29.81 -13.55
C LYS A 340 -13.50 -28.45 -14.20
N ILE A 341 -12.27 -27.94 -14.10
CA ILE A 341 -11.84 -26.67 -14.69
C ILE A 341 -10.67 -26.94 -15.63
N ASP A 342 -10.64 -26.24 -16.75
CA ASP A 342 -9.47 -26.17 -17.64
C ASP A 342 -8.46 -25.16 -17.06
N TYR A 343 -7.60 -25.64 -16.16
CA TYR A 343 -6.60 -24.81 -15.50
C TYR A 343 -5.52 -24.29 -16.46
N ASP A 344 -5.19 -25.03 -17.53
CA ASP A 344 -4.28 -24.54 -18.57
C ASP A 344 -4.87 -23.32 -19.27
N LEU A 345 -6.17 -23.34 -19.58
CA LEU A 345 -6.86 -22.19 -20.15
C LEU A 345 -6.92 -21.03 -19.16
N LEU A 346 -7.23 -21.29 -17.88
CA LEU A 346 -7.29 -20.26 -16.84
C LEU A 346 -5.94 -19.54 -16.70
N CYS A 347 -4.84 -20.27 -16.61
CA CYS A 347 -3.49 -19.69 -16.55
C CYS A 347 -3.16 -18.84 -17.79
N ARG A 348 -3.51 -19.31 -19.01
CA ARG A 348 -3.33 -18.51 -20.23
C ARG A 348 -4.12 -17.21 -20.20
N LEU A 349 -5.38 -17.28 -19.80
CA LEU A 349 -6.24 -16.09 -19.69
C LEU A 349 -5.69 -15.09 -18.66
N THR A 350 -5.19 -15.56 -17.52
CA THR A 350 -4.54 -14.72 -16.51
C THR A 350 -3.30 -14.04 -17.07
N ASN A 351 -2.41 -14.77 -17.75
CA ASN A 351 -1.22 -14.18 -18.40
C ASN A 351 -1.58 -13.13 -19.47
N GLU A 352 -2.60 -13.41 -20.30
CA GLU A 352 -3.10 -12.46 -21.30
C GLU A 352 -3.74 -11.23 -20.65
N GLY A 353 -4.49 -11.42 -19.56
CA GLY A 353 -5.13 -10.35 -18.80
C GLY A 353 -4.12 -9.39 -18.22
N ILE A 354 -3.07 -9.91 -17.60
CA ILE A 354 -1.97 -9.10 -17.06
C ILE A 354 -1.28 -8.31 -18.19
N ALA A 355 -0.98 -8.94 -19.34
CA ALA A 355 -0.38 -8.24 -20.47
C ALA A 355 -1.29 -7.11 -21.01
N LYS A 356 -2.62 -7.32 -21.04
CA LYS A 356 -3.60 -6.28 -21.42
C LYS A 356 -3.65 -5.14 -20.40
N ALA A 357 -3.57 -5.45 -19.10
CA ALA A 357 -3.53 -4.44 -18.05
C ALA A 357 -2.27 -3.57 -18.15
N GLN A 358 -1.10 -4.16 -18.42
CA GLN A 358 0.14 -3.43 -18.68
C GLN A 358 0.02 -2.52 -19.90
N ALA A 359 -0.57 -3.02 -20.99
CA ALA A 359 -0.79 -2.20 -22.19
C ALA A 359 -1.75 -1.03 -21.90
N ALA A 360 -2.76 -1.23 -21.05
CA ALA A 360 -3.66 -0.15 -20.61
C ALA A 360 -2.90 0.91 -19.80
N ASP A 361 -2.01 0.48 -18.90
CA ASP A 361 -1.21 1.40 -18.06
C ASP A 361 -0.18 2.20 -18.84
N ALA A 362 0.30 1.67 -19.95
CA ALA A 362 1.21 2.38 -20.85
C ALA A 362 0.54 3.51 -21.66
N LEU A 363 -0.79 3.65 -21.60
CA LEU A 363 -1.48 4.74 -22.29
C LEU A 363 -1.13 6.11 -21.67
N PRO A 364 -1.03 7.18 -22.49
CA PRO A 364 -0.41 8.44 -22.07
C PRO A 364 -1.24 9.22 -21.05
N THR A 365 -2.57 9.16 -21.11
CA THR A 365 -3.44 9.98 -20.25
C THR A 365 -4.20 9.15 -19.22
N PHE A 366 -4.51 9.73 -18.05
CA PHE A 366 -5.35 9.09 -17.04
C PHE A 366 -6.69 8.62 -17.60
N ALA A 367 -7.37 9.47 -18.36
CA ALA A 367 -8.67 9.13 -18.97
C ALA A 367 -8.58 7.91 -19.88
N ALA A 368 -7.51 7.81 -20.69
CA ALA A 368 -7.29 6.66 -21.58
C ALA A 368 -6.99 5.39 -20.78
N ARG A 369 -6.13 5.47 -19.77
CA ARG A 369 -5.81 4.35 -18.87
C ARG A 369 -7.05 3.87 -18.13
N ASN A 370 -7.81 4.78 -17.53
CA ASN A 370 -9.01 4.44 -16.76
C ASN A 370 -10.07 3.77 -17.64
N LYS A 371 -10.33 4.31 -18.84
CA LYS A 371 -11.25 3.71 -19.82
C LYS A 371 -10.81 2.31 -20.24
N ALA A 372 -9.53 2.10 -20.49
CA ALA A 372 -9.00 0.80 -20.89
C ALA A 372 -9.10 -0.22 -19.74
N ARG A 373 -8.80 0.17 -18.52
CA ARG A 373 -8.95 -0.69 -17.32
C ARG A 373 -10.41 -1.02 -17.04
N GLU A 374 -11.33 -0.06 -17.15
CA GLU A 374 -12.76 -0.28 -17.00
C GLU A 374 -13.27 -1.32 -18.02
N ALA A 375 -12.81 -1.24 -19.27
CA ALA A 375 -13.17 -2.21 -20.31
C ALA A 375 -12.68 -3.64 -19.99
N LEU A 376 -11.50 -3.78 -19.34
CA LEU A 376 -10.96 -5.09 -18.92
C LEU A 376 -11.71 -5.69 -17.72
N SER A 377 -12.24 -4.86 -16.84
CA SER A 377 -12.85 -5.25 -15.57
C SER A 377 -14.40 -5.28 -15.60
N THR A 378 -15.02 -4.82 -16.69
CA THR A 378 -16.48 -4.80 -16.81
C THR A 378 -17.01 -6.20 -17.15
N PRO A 379 -17.78 -6.86 -16.25
CA PRO A 379 -18.27 -8.19 -16.49
C PRO A 379 -19.34 -8.21 -17.59
N THR A 380 -19.21 -9.14 -18.52
CA THR A 380 -20.17 -9.38 -19.61
C THR A 380 -21.21 -10.46 -19.24
N SER A 381 -20.77 -11.47 -18.47
CA SER A 381 -21.61 -12.59 -18.06
C SER A 381 -22.55 -12.21 -16.90
N PRO A 382 -23.86 -12.53 -17.01
CA PRO A 382 -24.80 -12.36 -15.89
C PRO A 382 -24.39 -13.15 -14.63
N ALA A 383 -23.81 -14.35 -14.80
CA ALA A 383 -23.35 -15.17 -13.69
C ALA A 383 -22.20 -14.49 -12.92
N VAL A 384 -21.29 -13.81 -13.64
CA VAL A 384 -20.21 -13.04 -13.05
C VAL A 384 -20.74 -11.80 -12.34
N LYS A 385 -21.71 -11.09 -12.91
CA LYS A 385 -22.35 -9.93 -12.26
C LYS A 385 -22.98 -10.31 -10.93
N ASP A 386 -23.75 -11.40 -10.89
CA ASP A 386 -24.38 -11.89 -9.65
C ASP A 386 -23.33 -12.30 -8.60
N ALA A 387 -22.23 -12.94 -9.01
CA ALA A 387 -21.13 -13.31 -8.13
C ALA A 387 -20.37 -12.08 -7.60
N LEU A 388 -20.15 -11.10 -8.45
CA LEU A 388 -19.47 -9.84 -8.09
C LEU A 388 -20.31 -9.02 -7.11
N ASP A 389 -21.63 -9.01 -7.22
CA ASP A 389 -22.50 -8.35 -6.26
C ASP A 389 -22.41 -9.02 -4.88
N VAL A 390 -22.32 -10.36 -4.81
CA VAL A 390 -22.04 -11.06 -3.56
C VAL A 390 -20.67 -10.63 -3.00
N TYR A 391 -19.63 -10.59 -3.84
CA TYR A 391 -18.31 -10.20 -3.43
C TYR A 391 -18.25 -8.76 -2.88
N ARG A 392 -18.83 -7.80 -3.58
CA ARG A 392 -18.87 -6.38 -3.16
C ARG A 392 -19.56 -6.16 -1.82
N ASN A 393 -20.58 -6.98 -1.53
CA ASN A 393 -21.35 -6.86 -0.29
C ASN A 393 -20.76 -7.62 0.89
N THR A 394 -20.00 -8.69 0.64
CA THR A 394 -19.54 -9.61 1.69
C THR A 394 -18.04 -9.75 1.78
N PHE A 395 -17.31 -9.42 0.71
CA PHE A 395 -15.89 -9.72 0.49
C PHE A 395 -15.56 -11.22 0.67
N LYS A 396 -16.54 -12.12 0.46
CA LYS A 396 -16.38 -13.56 0.61
C LYS A 396 -16.27 -14.24 -0.75
N ILE A 397 -15.05 -14.67 -1.10
CA ILE A 397 -14.77 -15.33 -2.38
C ILE A 397 -15.56 -16.63 -2.54
N GLN A 398 -15.68 -17.45 -1.48
CA GLN A 398 -16.45 -18.70 -1.53
C GLN A 398 -17.89 -18.48 -1.92
N ALA A 399 -18.56 -17.59 -1.21
CA ALA A 399 -19.95 -17.27 -1.49
C ALA A 399 -20.12 -16.76 -2.93
N SER A 400 -19.14 -16.00 -3.41
CA SER A 400 -19.13 -15.47 -4.77
C SER A 400 -18.90 -16.55 -5.81
N LEU A 401 -17.94 -17.45 -5.62
CA LEU A 401 -17.70 -18.60 -6.51
C LEU A 401 -18.87 -19.59 -6.49
N ALA A 402 -19.43 -19.89 -5.34
CA ALA A 402 -20.63 -20.71 -5.26
C ALA A 402 -21.80 -20.10 -6.04
N LYS A 403 -21.99 -18.78 -5.93
CA LYS A 403 -22.98 -18.04 -6.72
C LYS A 403 -22.68 -18.09 -8.21
N LEU A 404 -21.39 -17.92 -8.59
CA LEU A 404 -20.93 -18.03 -9.97
C LEU A 404 -21.32 -19.40 -10.57
N PHE A 405 -20.96 -20.49 -9.90
CA PHE A 405 -21.23 -21.84 -10.39
C PHE A 405 -22.71 -22.17 -10.40
N GLN A 406 -23.49 -21.73 -9.41
CA GLN A 406 -24.93 -21.85 -9.39
C GLN A 406 -25.58 -21.20 -10.62
N ARG A 407 -25.08 -20.04 -11.04
CA ARG A 407 -25.61 -19.23 -12.14
C ARG A 407 -25.01 -19.57 -13.51
N ALA A 408 -23.86 -20.24 -13.54
CA ALA A 408 -23.14 -20.57 -14.77
C ALA A 408 -23.95 -21.44 -15.73
N GLY A 409 -24.81 -22.30 -15.22
CA GLY A 409 -25.69 -23.20 -16.02
C GLY A 409 -24.89 -24.16 -16.90
N THR A 410 -23.65 -24.46 -16.56
CA THR A 410 -22.73 -25.29 -17.35
C THR A 410 -21.80 -26.09 -16.44
N ARG A 411 -21.33 -27.24 -16.97
CA ARG A 411 -20.21 -28.01 -16.40
C ARG A 411 -19.04 -28.13 -17.38
N ASP A 412 -19.06 -27.37 -18.48
CA ASP A 412 -17.94 -27.31 -19.44
C ASP A 412 -16.73 -26.69 -18.78
N PRO A 413 -15.58 -27.41 -18.68
CA PRO A 413 -14.38 -26.94 -18.00
C PRO A 413 -13.80 -25.65 -18.57
N GLN A 414 -13.86 -25.46 -19.90
CA GLN A 414 -13.34 -24.26 -20.56
C GLN A 414 -14.24 -23.05 -20.31
N ARG A 415 -15.54 -23.24 -20.32
CA ARG A 415 -16.49 -22.17 -20.03
C ARG A 415 -16.39 -21.74 -18.56
N LEU A 416 -16.19 -22.68 -17.65
CA LEU A 416 -15.97 -22.38 -16.23
C LEU A 416 -14.66 -21.61 -16.02
N ALA A 417 -13.56 -22.01 -16.67
CA ALA A 417 -12.29 -21.27 -16.60
C ALA A 417 -12.44 -19.81 -17.05
N ARG A 418 -13.18 -19.55 -18.13
CA ARG A 418 -13.48 -18.18 -18.62
C ARG A 418 -14.31 -17.38 -17.63
N LEU A 419 -15.31 -17.98 -17.00
CA LEU A 419 -16.16 -17.31 -15.99
C LEU A 419 -15.36 -16.96 -14.72
N ILE A 420 -14.48 -17.85 -14.28
CA ILE A 420 -13.59 -17.59 -13.14
C ILE A 420 -12.64 -16.42 -13.47
N TYR A 421 -11.98 -16.47 -14.63
CA TYR A 421 -11.11 -15.36 -15.06
C TYR A 421 -11.86 -14.02 -15.13
N GLU A 422 -13.07 -14.02 -15.74
CA GLU A 422 -13.89 -12.81 -15.84
C GLU A 422 -14.29 -12.29 -14.45
N PHE A 423 -14.61 -13.19 -13.51
CA PHE A 423 -14.91 -12.82 -12.13
C PHE A 423 -13.69 -12.18 -11.44
N GLU A 424 -12.51 -12.79 -11.55
CA GLU A 424 -11.30 -12.29 -10.93
C GLU A 424 -10.86 -10.95 -11.50
N ALA A 425 -10.87 -10.81 -12.83
CA ALA A 425 -10.58 -9.55 -13.50
C ALA A 425 -11.55 -8.43 -13.09
N SER A 426 -12.84 -8.78 -12.87
CA SER A 426 -13.85 -7.83 -12.41
C SER A 426 -13.74 -7.53 -10.92
N ALA A 427 -13.39 -8.52 -10.09
CA ALA A 427 -13.21 -8.35 -8.64
C ALA A 427 -12.00 -7.46 -8.33
N SER A 428 -10.93 -7.55 -9.10
CA SER A 428 -9.75 -6.67 -8.96
C SER A 428 -10.09 -5.19 -9.18
N SER A 429 -11.14 -4.86 -9.94
CA SER A 429 -11.61 -3.48 -10.14
C SER A 429 -12.26 -2.84 -8.89
N VAL A 430 -12.58 -3.64 -7.88
CA VAL A 430 -13.06 -3.11 -6.58
C VAL A 430 -11.97 -2.26 -5.91
N PHE A 431 -10.71 -2.44 -6.31
CA PHE A 431 -9.56 -1.68 -5.82
C PHE A 431 -8.97 -0.84 -6.97
N PRO A 432 -9.30 0.44 -7.07
CA PRO A 432 -8.91 1.30 -8.19
C PRO A 432 -7.44 1.77 -8.06
N ILE A 433 -6.49 0.84 -8.23
CA ILE A 433 -5.07 1.09 -8.01
C ILE A 433 -4.52 2.17 -8.94
N GLY A 434 -4.96 2.18 -10.20
CA GLY A 434 -4.58 3.23 -11.13
C GLY A 434 -4.98 4.62 -10.64
N GLU A 435 -6.15 4.78 -10.02
CA GLU A 435 -6.57 6.02 -9.39
C GLU A 435 -5.68 6.37 -8.18
N LEU A 436 -5.30 5.38 -7.38
CA LEU A 436 -4.45 5.59 -6.22
C LEU A 436 -3.03 6.03 -6.60
N VAL A 437 -2.46 5.45 -7.64
CA VAL A 437 -1.17 5.87 -8.20
C VAL A 437 -1.22 7.32 -8.66
N GLU A 438 -2.25 7.72 -9.43
CA GLU A 438 -2.39 9.11 -9.89
C GLU A 438 -2.68 10.06 -8.73
N THR A 439 -3.45 9.62 -7.74
CA THR A 439 -3.68 10.39 -6.49
C THR A 439 -2.36 10.64 -5.76
N THR A 440 -1.51 9.62 -5.63
CA THR A 440 -0.20 9.78 -4.98
C THR A 440 0.73 10.70 -5.78
N ARG A 441 0.68 10.63 -7.12
CA ARG A 441 1.39 11.57 -8.01
C ARG A 441 0.92 13.00 -7.84
N ALA A 442 -0.39 13.22 -7.78
CA ALA A 442 -0.95 14.54 -7.56
C ALA A 442 -0.50 15.12 -6.21
N TRP A 443 -0.51 14.32 -5.14
CA TRP A 443 0.03 14.75 -3.85
C TRP A 443 1.52 15.10 -3.91
N ALA A 444 2.34 14.34 -4.64
CA ALA A 444 3.75 14.65 -4.84
C ALA A 444 3.95 15.99 -5.58
N MET A 445 3.12 16.26 -6.58
CA MET A 445 3.17 17.54 -7.32
C MET A 445 2.71 18.71 -6.45
N LEU A 446 1.64 18.53 -5.68
CA LEU A 446 1.16 19.52 -4.71
C LEU A 446 2.23 19.83 -3.65
N ALA A 447 2.91 18.82 -3.12
CA ALA A 447 4.00 19.00 -2.16
C ALA A 447 5.18 19.80 -2.75
N ARG A 448 5.61 19.44 -3.96
CA ARG A 448 6.68 20.17 -4.68
C ARG A 448 6.32 21.61 -4.97
N LEU A 449 5.09 21.87 -5.44
CA LEU A 449 4.64 23.24 -5.69
C LEU A 449 4.48 24.03 -4.39
N SER A 450 3.97 23.42 -3.32
CA SER A 450 3.87 24.08 -2.02
C SER A 450 5.26 24.49 -1.47
N ALA A 451 6.26 23.61 -1.63
CA ALA A 451 7.65 23.93 -1.28
C ALA A 451 8.22 25.06 -2.16
N ALA A 452 7.95 25.05 -3.47
CA ALA A 452 8.37 26.12 -4.38
C ALA A 452 7.71 27.46 -4.03
N LEU A 453 6.43 27.46 -3.67
CA LEU A 453 5.70 28.62 -3.17
C LEU A 453 6.29 29.14 -1.85
N ALA A 454 6.70 28.25 -0.95
CA ALA A 454 7.39 28.62 0.29
C ALA A 454 8.76 29.29 0.01
N VAL A 455 9.54 28.77 -0.96
CA VAL A 455 10.81 29.40 -1.40
C VAL A 455 10.54 30.79 -1.96
N TYR A 456 9.59 30.93 -2.87
CA TYR A 456 9.24 32.22 -3.46
C TYR A 456 8.83 33.25 -2.40
N ARG A 457 7.96 32.86 -1.46
CA ARG A 457 7.52 33.72 -0.36
C ARG A 457 8.68 34.14 0.54
N ALA A 458 9.58 33.22 0.88
CA ALA A 458 10.75 33.50 1.72
C ALA A 458 11.74 34.45 1.02
N GLU A 459 11.77 34.48 -0.32
CA GLU A 459 12.65 35.35 -1.10
C GLU A 459 12.03 36.72 -1.41
N HIS A 460 10.71 36.79 -1.58
CA HIS A 460 10.00 38.00 -2.05
C HIS A 460 9.05 38.60 -1.00
N GLY A 461 8.90 37.97 0.17
CA GLY A 461 8.01 38.43 1.25
C GLY A 461 6.51 38.17 1.01
N LYS A 462 6.14 37.65 -0.15
CA LYS A 462 4.76 37.35 -0.54
C LYS A 462 4.68 36.15 -1.47
N TYR A 463 3.52 35.52 -1.59
CA TYR A 463 3.28 34.51 -2.62
C TYR A 463 3.13 35.14 -4.02
N PRO A 464 3.45 34.40 -5.11
CA PRO A 464 3.32 34.92 -6.46
C PRO A 464 1.86 35.05 -6.89
N ASP A 465 1.58 35.94 -7.83
CA ASP A 465 0.23 36.08 -8.39
C ASP A 465 -0.18 34.89 -9.28
N LYS A 466 0.81 34.21 -9.88
CA LYS A 466 0.62 33.02 -10.74
C LYS A 466 1.78 32.03 -10.54
N LEU A 467 1.51 30.73 -10.77
CA LEU A 467 2.52 29.67 -10.67
C LEU A 467 3.69 29.86 -11.66
N ASP A 468 3.46 30.49 -12.81
CA ASP A 468 4.51 30.75 -13.82
C ASP A 468 5.71 31.53 -13.26
N ALA A 469 5.49 32.33 -12.21
CA ALA A 469 6.57 33.07 -11.54
C ALA A 469 7.57 32.14 -10.81
N LEU A 470 7.26 30.87 -10.62
CA LEU A 470 8.15 29.89 -10.02
C LEU A 470 9.18 29.35 -11.04
N ALA A 471 8.85 29.39 -12.33
CA ALA A 471 9.68 28.86 -13.40
C ALA A 471 10.38 29.99 -14.20
N PRO A 472 11.61 29.79 -14.69
CA PRO A 472 12.49 28.62 -14.43
C PRO A 472 13.35 28.76 -13.16
N GLY A 473 13.16 29.80 -12.33
CA GLY A 473 14.09 30.17 -11.25
C GLY A 473 14.06 29.23 -10.04
N ILE A 474 12.90 28.70 -9.66
CA ILE A 474 12.74 27.83 -8.49
C ILE A 474 12.47 26.37 -8.95
N ILE A 475 11.61 26.20 -9.96
CA ILE A 475 11.35 24.91 -10.59
C ILE A 475 11.57 25.00 -12.10
N PRO A 476 11.93 23.91 -12.79
CA PRO A 476 12.16 23.96 -14.24
C PRO A 476 10.92 24.35 -15.04
N ALA A 477 9.77 23.82 -14.67
CA ALA A 477 8.46 24.12 -15.27
C ALA A 477 7.36 23.84 -14.26
N VAL A 478 6.20 24.50 -14.42
CA VAL A 478 4.98 24.18 -13.65
C VAL A 478 4.46 22.83 -14.16
N PRO A 479 4.29 21.83 -13.27
CA PRO A 479 3.77 20.53 -13.68
C PRO A 479 2.27 20.58 -14.01
N ASN A 480 1.84 19.70 -14.92
CA ASN A 480 0.43 19.47 -15.18
C ASN A 480 -0.18 18.51 -14.16
N ASP A 481 -1.46 18.68 -13.91
CA ASP A 481 -2.30 17.79 -13.12
C ASP A 481 -2.36 16.41 -13.79
N PRO A 482 -2.02 15.30 -13.08
CA PRO A 482 -1.97 13.97 -13.67
C PRO A 482 -3.35 13.44 -14.10
N PHE A 483 -4.45 14.05 -13.64
CA PHE A 483 -5.79 13.62 -13.97
C PHE A 483 -6.32 14.21 -15.29
N ASN A 484 -5.99 15.48 -15.60
CA ASN A 484 -6.56 16.16 -16.77
C ASN A 484 -5.52 16.76 -17.74
N ASP A 485 -4.22 16.56 -17.47
CA ASP A 485 -3.09 17.07 -18.25
C ASP A 485 -3.04 18.61 -18.39
N LYS A 486 -3.76 19.36 -17.54
CA LYS A 486 -3.74 20.83 -17.46
C LYS A 486 -2.91 21.26 -16.26
N PRO A 487 -2.42 22.52 -16.23
CA PRO A 487 -1.75 23.05 -15.04
C PRO A 487 -2.62 22.90 -13.79
N LEU A 488 -1.98 22.56 -12.66
CA LEU A 488 -2.66 22.56 -11.35
C LEU A 488 -3.27 23.93 -11.08
N THR A 489 -4.44 23.97 -10.46
CA THR A 489 -5.15 25.21 -10.21
C THR A 489 -4.58 25.92 -9.00
N TYR A 490 -4.27 27.20 -9.17
CA TYR A 490 -3.72 28.08 -8.14
C TYR A 490 -4.51 29.37 -8.04
N ARG A 491 -4.81 29.79 -6.81
CA ARG A 491 -5.48 31.06 -6.54
C ARG A 491 -4.87 31.70 -5.30
N LEU A 492 -4.37 32.93 -5.46
CA LEU A 492 -3.93 33.75 -4.33
C LEU A 492 -5.17 34.19 -3.52
N THR A 493 -5.05 34.19 -2.19
CA THR A 493 -6.06 34.64 -1.23
C THR A 493 -5.51 35.77 -0.37
N GLU A 494 -6.35 36.44 0.41
CA GLU A 494 -5.91 37.51 1.32
C GLU A 494 -4.92 37.01 2.38
N LYS A 495 -4.97 35.74 2.76
CA LYS A 495 -4.15 35.15 3.81
C LYS A 495 -3.05 34.24 3.31
N GLY A 496 -3.10 33.80 2.07
CA GLY A 496 -2.15 32.86 1.50
C GLY A 496 -2.55 32.42 0.10
N TYR A 497 -2.75 31.11 -0.13
CA TYR A 497 -3.16 30.59 -1.43
C TYR A 497 -4.03 29.32 -1.28
N ILE A 498 -4.74 29.00 -2.36
CA ILE A 498 -5.36 27.70 -2.59
C ILE A 498 -4.69 27.10 -3.82
N LEU A 499 -4.18 25.88 -3.70
CA LEU A 499 -3.55 25.09 -4.75
C LEU A 499 -4.22 23.72 -4.79
N TYR A 500 -4.67 23.26 -5.96
CA TYR A 500 -5.37 21.98 -6.03
C TYR A 500 -5.25 21.28 -7.39
N SER A 501 -5.44 19.94 -7.35
CA SER A 501 -5.72 19.06 -8.47
C SER A 501 -7.23 18.82 -8.55
N VAL A 502 -7.77 18.68 -9.75
CA VAL A 502 -9.19 18.34 -9.96
C VAL A 502 -9.55 16.90 -9.55
N GLY A 503 -8.56 16.09 -9.18
CA GLY A 503 -8.81 14.73 -8.70
C GLY A 503 -9.39 13.78 -9.76
N LYS A 504 -9.83 12.62 -9.28
CA LYS A 504 -10.21 11.47 -10.11
C LYS A 504 -11.45 11.67 -10.99
N ASP A 505 -12.37 12.56 -10.62
CA ASP A 505 -13.56 12.84 -11.40
C ASP A 505 -13.30 13.87 -12.53
N MET A 506 -12.09 14.44 -12.58
CA MET A 506 -11.60 15.40 -13.57
C MET A 506 -12.45 16.68 -13.68
N LYS A 507 -13.22 17.02 -12.64
CA LYS A 507 -14.04 18.22 -12.59
C LYS A 507 -13.42 19.23 -11.65
N ASP A 508 -13.53 20.51 -12.00
CA ASP A 508 -13.12 21.62 -11.14
C ASP A 508 -14.30 22.04 -10.25
N ASP A 509 -14.27 21.61 -8.98
CA ASP A 509 -15.27 22.01 -7.98
C ASP A 509 -14.87 23.28 -7.21
N GLY A 510 -13.85 23.99 -7.67
CA GLY A 510 -13.41 25.28 -7.16
C GLY A 510 -12.56 25.19 -5.90
N GLY A 511 -11.84 24.10 -5.69
CA GLY A 511 -11.00 23.88 -4.52
C GLY A 511 -11.81 23.67 -3.25
N LYS A 512 -12.93 22.96 -3.33
CA LYS A 512 -13.77 22.64 -2.18
C LYS A 512 -13.37 21.30 -1.59
N THR A 513 -13.00 21.30 -0.31
CA THR A 513 -12.81 20.07 0.47
C THR A 513 -14.12 19.66 1.11
N ARG A 514 -14.51 18.40 0.99
CA ARG A 514 -15.69 17.83 1.68
C ARG A 514 -15.35 16.89 2.83
N GLY A 515 -14.09 16.86 3.26
CA GLY A 515 -13.61 16.00 4.36
C GLY A 515 -13.04 14.65 3.88
N PHE A 516 -12.15 14.14 4.62
CA PHE A 516 -11.05 13.21 4.35
C PHE A 516 -11.39 11.83 3.72
N PHE A 517 -12.65 11.43 3.43
CA PHE A 517 -12.99 10.04 3.10
C PHE A 517 -14.20 9.80 2.19
N ARG A 518 -14.75 10.78 1.50
CA ARG A 518 -15.86 10.51 0.55
C ARG A 518 -15.75 11.43 -0.66
N ASP A 519 -15.57 10.81 -1.84
CA ASP A 519 -15.73 11.42 -3.16
C ASP A 519 -15.26 12.88 -3.20
N GLU A 520 -13.99 13.11 -2.77
CA GLU A 520 -13.44 14.46 -2.78
C GLU A 520 -13.23 14.85 -4.24
N PRO A 521 -13.96 15.85 -4.71
CA PRO A 521 -13.81 16.28 -6.09
C PRO A 521 -12.42 16.82 -6.33
N ASP A 522 -11.88 17.71 -5.46
CA ASP A 522 -10.58 18.35 -5.61
C ASP A 522 -9.61 17.93 -4.49
N MET A 523 -8.31 17.78 -4.82
CA MET A 523 -7.24 17.55 -3.87
C MET A 523 -6.59 18.88 -3.51
N VAL A 524 -6.88 19.42 -2.33
CA VAL A 524 -6.64 20.84 -1.98
C VAL A 524 -5.53 21.02 -0.96
N VAL A 525 -4.67 21.99 -1.20
CA VAL A 525 -3.71 22.57 -0.25
C VAL A 525 -4.10 24.04 -0.01
N GLU A 526 -4.27 24.39 1.26
CA GLU A 526 -4.54 25.76 1.72
C GLU A 526 -3.38 26.28 2.55
N ALA A 527 -2.81 27.41 2.19
CA ALA A 527 -1.89 28.17 3.03
C ALA A 527 -2.62 29.37 3.65
N LYS A 528 -2.28 29.66 4.92
CA LYS A 528 -2.90 30.74 5.70
C LYS A 528 -1.86 31.77 6.12
#